data_19ce95c3a1a9f8a7db693fdc9bf91245
#
_entry.id   19ce95c3a1a9f8a7db693fdc9bf91245
#
_cell.length_a   1.000
_cell.length_b   1.000
_cell.length_c   1.000
_cell.angle_alpha   90.00
_cell.angle_beta   90.00
_cell.angle_gamma   90.00
#
_symmetry.space_group_name_H-M   'P 1'
#
loop_
_entity.id
_entity.type
_entity.pdbx_description
1 polymer ?
#
loop_
_entity_poly.entity_id
_entity_poly.type
_entity_poly.pdbx_seq_one_letter_code
_entity_poly.pdbx_strand_id
1 'polypeptide(L)'
;MEKEFFDVFPSLKLKDQLKEWLEMVTVSRVTCNHAKTRLWIYIHSERWIHKKFIFALEDQIERQCFPGMEMRVTVIERFHLSKQYSPANFLEIYRASMELELKNYNMLEYNLFKRAQIGFPSEEEMSLILPDSVISREKSEILVEYLHKVFCERC
;
A
#
# COMPACT_ATOMS: atom_id res chain seq x y z
N MET A 1 3.81 -11.73 18.06
CA MET A 1 5.19 -12.09 17.67
C MET A 1 5.26 -12.07 16.14
N GLU A 2 6.14 -11.23 15.62
CA GLU A 2 6.37 -11.13 14.18
C GLU A 2 7.18 -12.33 13.69
N LYS A 3 6.88 -12.79 12.48
CA LYS A 3 7.59 -13.90 11.83
C LYS A 3 8.12 -13.42 10.47
N GLU A 4 9.22 -13.99 10.03
CA GLU A 4 9.69 -13.75 8.68
C GLU A 4 8.63 -14.18 7.65
N PHE A 5 8.56 -13.45 6.54
CA PHE A 5 7.52 -13.69 5.53
C PHE A 5 7.50 -15.13 5.05
N PHE A 6 8.65 -15.71 4.74
CA PHE A 6 8.77 -17.08 4.24
C PHE A 6 8.57 -18.17 5.31
N ASP A 7 8.60 -17.82 6.60
CA ASP A 7 8.18 -18.74 7.66
C ASP A 7 6.66 -18.89 7.71
N VAL A 8 5.94 -17.85 7.32
CA VAL A 8 4.47 -17.85 7.23
C VAL A 8 3.99 -18.50 5.93
N PHE A 9 4.73 -18.29 4.84
CA PHE A 9 4.41 -18.80 3.50
C PHE A 9 5.55 -19.65 2.90
N PRO A 10 5.91 -20.79 3.52
CA PRO A 10 7.10 -21.55 3.13
C PRO A 10 7.00 -22.22 1.75
N SER A 11 5.79 -22.47 1.29
CA SER A 11 5.55 -23.11 -0.01
C SER A 11 5.34 -22.14 -1.18
N LEU A 12 5.31 -20.84 -0.90
CA LEU A 12 5.05 -19.83 -1.91
C LEU A 12 6.25 -19.68 -2.86
N LYS A 13 6.01 -19.85 -4.15
CA LYS A 13 7.04 -19.70 -5.20
C LYS A 13 6.91 -18.32 -5.84
N LEU A 14 7.95 -17.52 -5.75
CA LEU A 14 8.00 -16.16 -6.28
C LEU A 14 9.15 -15.99 -7.25
N LYS A 15 9.03 -15.05 -8.19
CA LYS A 15 10.14 -14.62 -9.04
C LYS A 15 11.23 -13.97 -8.19
N ASP A 16 12.48 -14.11 -8.60
CA ASP A 16 13.65 -13.67 -7.84
C ASP A 16 13.55 -12.24 -7.34
N GLN A 17 13.14 -11.31 -8.20
CA GLN A 17 12.96 -9.90 -7.82
C GLN A 17 11.94 -9.69 -6.68
N LEU A 18 10.81 -10.37 -6.74
CA LEU A 18 9.79 -10.27 -5.68
C LEU A 18 10.25 -10.97 -4.40
N LYS A 19 10.96 -12.08 -4.55
CA LYS A 19 11.53 -12.82 -3.43
C LYS A 19 12.53 -11.98 -2.65
N GLU A 20 13.46 -11.30 -3.33
CA GLU A 20 14.45 -10.40 -2.70
C GLU A 20 13.79 -9.28 -1.86
N TRP A 21 12.69 -8.70 -2.36
CA TRP A 21 11.95 -7.68 -1.61
C TRP A 21 11.34 -8.21 -0.31
N LEU A 22 10.95 -9.48 -0.29
CA LEU A 22 10.26 -10.09 0.84
C LEU A 22 11.19 -10.76 1.86
N GLU A 23 12.47 -10.92 1.57
CA GLU A 23 13.46 -11.47 2.50
C GLU A 23 13.65 -10.63 3.77
N MET A 24 13.36 -9.32 3.69
CA MET A 24 13.44 -8.39 4.83
C MET A 24 12.06 -7.94 5.31
N VAL A 25 11.03 -8.69 5.02
CA VAL A 25 9.67 -8.41 5.42
C VAL A 25 9.24 -9.37 6.51
N THR A 26 8.62 -8.82 7.56
CA THR A 26 7.99 -9.61 8.61
C THR A 26 6.46 -9.55 8.51
N VAL A 27 5.80 -10.60 8.93
CA VAL A 27 4.35 -10.69 9.05
C VAL A 27 3.98 -10.54 10.52
N SER A 28 3.24 -9.49 10.84
CA SER A 28 2.78 -9.23 12.20
C SER A 28 1.46 -9.93 12.53
N ARG A 29 0.60 -10.04 11.53
CA ARG A 29 -0.73 -10.62 11.71
C ARG A 29 -1.31 -11.10 10.38
N VAL A 30 -2.12 -12.17 10.44
CA VAL A 30 -2.97 -12.61 9.34
C VAL A 30 -4.39 -12.75 9.87
N THR A 31 -5.36 -12.19 9.19
CA THR A 31 -6.77 -12.26 9.58
C THR A 31 -7.64 -12.67 8.39
N CYS A 32 -8.73 -13.35 8.67
CA CYS A 32 -9.67 -13.82 7.67
C CYS A 32 -11.10 -13.50 8.12
N ASN A 33 -11.99 -13.19 7.19
CA ASN A 33 -13.39 -13.02 7.51
C ASN A 33 -14.06 -14.38 7.78
N HIS A 34 -15.22 -14.38 8.45
CA HIS A 34 -15.97 -15.61 8.78
C HIS A 34 -16.35 -16.44 7.54
N ALA A 35 -16.67 -15.78 6.44
CA ALA A 35 -17.04 -16.45 5.18
C ALA A 35 -15.84 -17.09 4.46
N LYS A 36 -14.59 -16.84 4.93
CA LYS A 36 -13.36 -17.31 4.29
C LYS A 36 -13.24 -16.89 2.82
N THR A 37 -13.64 -15.66 2.53
CA THR A 37 -13.57 -15.05 1.19
C THR A 37 -12.58 -13.90 1.12
N ARG A 38 -12.12 -13.41 2.26
CA ARG A 38 -11.14 -12.31 2.36
C ARG A 38 -10.08 -12.60 3.40
N LEU A 39 -8.83 -12.43 3.01
CA LEU A 39 -7.64 -12.58 3.84
C LEU A 39 -6.88 -11.27 3.88
N TRP A 40 -6.53 -10.81 5.07
CA TRP A 40 -5.65 -9.64 5.26
C TRP A 40 -4.33 -10.09 5.88
N ILE A 41 -3.25 -9.68 5.24
CA ILE A 41 -1.89 -9.98 5.67
C ILE A 41 -1.21 -8.66 6.04
N TYR A 42 -0.86 -8.50 7.30
CA TYR A 42 -0.20 -7.29 7.79
C TYR A 42 1.30 -7.52 7.81
N ILE A 43 2.01 -6.72 7.04
CA ILE A 43 3.46 -6.82 6.90
C ILE A 43 4.17 -5.57 7.40
N HIS A 44 5.39 -5.76 7.92
CA HIS A 44 6.33 -4.70 8.23
C HIS A 44 7.57 -4.82 7.35
N SER A 45 8.09 -3.68 6.90
CA SER A 45 9.31 -3.59 6.12
C SER A 45 10.11 -2.36 6.51
N GLU A 46 11.42 -2.47 6.57
CA GLU A 46 12.33 -1.32 6.77
C GLU A 46 12.52 -0.49 5.49
N ARG A 47 11.99 -0.98 4.38
CA ARG A 47 12.03 -0.31 3.08
C ARG A 47 10.63 -0.17 2.52
N TRP A 48 10.39 0.93 1.81
CA TRP A 48 9.16 1.05 1.04
C TRP A 48 9.14 0.02 -0.10
N ILE A 49 7.97 -0.54 -0.36
CA ILE A 49 7.74 -1.51 -1.42
C ILE A 49 6.75 -0.90 -2.41
N HIS A 50 7.10 -0.87 -3.69
CA HIS A 50 6.21 -0.36 -4.71
C HIS A 50 4.93 -1.21 -4.78
N LYS A 51 3.79 -0.56 -4.90
CA LYS A 51 2.47 -1.23 -4.87
C LYS A 51 2.31 -2.31 -5.95
N LYS A 52 3.00 -2.19 -7.08
CA LYS A 52 3.03 -3.24 -8.11
C LYS A 52 3.53 -4.60 -7.58
N PHE A 53 4.50 -4.59 -6.68
CA PHE A 53 5.00 -5.83 -6.05
C PHE A 53 4.00 -6.37 -5.01
N ILE A 54 3.32 -5.48 -4.29
CA ILE A 54 2.26 -5.86 -3.36
C ILE A 54 1.11 -6.53 -4.11
N PHE A 55 0.63 -5.94 -5.20
CA PHE A 55 -0.42 -6.54 -6.03
C PHE A 55 0.01 -7.87 -6.67
N ALA A 56 1.25 -7.96 -7.13
CA ALA A 56 1.79 -9.23 -7.64
C ALA A 56 1.84 -10.30 -6.55
N LEU A 57 2.20 -9.92 -5.32
CA LEU A 57 2.23 -10.81 -4.18
C LEU A 57 0.82 -11.31 -3.81
N GLU A 58 -0.15 -10.41 -3.74
CA GLU A 58 -1.56 -10.77 -3.49
C GLU A 58 -2.06 -11.81 -4.50
N ASP A 59 -1.83 -11.57 -5.80
CA ASP A 59 -2.20 -12.49 -6.88
C ASP A 59 -1.51 -13.87 -6.74
N GLN A 60 -0.22 -13.90 -6.40
CA GLN A 60 0.51 -15.15 -6.22
C GLN A 60 0.01 -15.95 -4.99
N ILE A 61 -0.32 -15.28 -3.90
CA ILE A 61 -0.89 -15.93 -2.71
C ILE A 61 -2.28 -16.50 -3.04
N GLU A 62 -3.13 -15.73 -3.71
CA GLU A 62 -4.46 -16.20 -4.14
C GLU A 62 -4.34 -17.46 -5.00
N ARG A 63 -3.47 -17.47 -6.00
CA ARG A 63 -3.31 -18.59 -6.92
C ARG A 63 -2.64 -19.80 -6.31
N GLN A 64 -1.63 -19.63 -5.49
CA GLN A 64 -0.82 -20.74 -4.97
C GLN A 64 -1.35 -21.31 -3.66
N CYS A 65 -1.84 -20.46 -2.76
CA CYS A 65 -2.33 -20.89 -1.44
C CYS A 65 -3.82 -21.24 -1.43
N PHE A 66 -4.61 -20.66 -2.34
CA PHE A 66 -6.06 -20.83 -2.41
C PHE A 66 -6.55 -21.20 -3.81
N PRO A 67 -5.95 -22.21 -4.47
CA PRO A 67 -6.36 -22.60 -5.82
C PRO A 67 -7.81 -23.07 -5.84
N GLY A 68 -8.59 -22.53 -6.78
CA GLY A 68 -10.02 -22.89 -6.94
C GLY A 68 -10.95 -22.34 -5.87
N MET A 69 -10.46 -21.47 -4.98
CA MET A 69 -11.27 -20.78 -3.96
C MET A 69 -11.46 -19.31 -4.35
N GLU A 70 -12.63 -18.77 -4.04
CA GLU A 70 -12.90 -17.32 -4.15
C GLU A 70 -12.33 -16.57 -2.94
N MET A 71 -11.02 -16.63 -2.77
CA MET A 71 -10.32 -15.92 -1.70
C MET A 71 -9.66 -14.65 -2.27
N ARG A 72 -10.03 -13.49 -1.74
CA ARG A 72 -9.35 -12.24 -2.04
C ARG A 72 -8.32 -11.93 -0.97
N VAL A 73 -7.09 -11.82 -1.37
CA VAL A 73 -5.97 -11.45 -0.49
C VAL A 73 -5.69 -9.95 -0.57
N THR A 74 -5.52 -9.33 0.57
CA THR A 74 -5.10 -7.93 0.68
C THR A 74 -3.90 -7.85 1.61
N VAL A 75 -2.80 -7.31 1.13
CA VAL A 75 -1.61 -7.05 1.93
C VAL A 75 -1.67 -5.61 2.45
N ILE A 76 -1.53 -5.47 3.76
CA ILE A 76 -1.49 -4.18 4.45
C ILE A 76 -0.06 -3.96 4.91
N GLU A 77 0.62 -3.09 4.20
CA GLU A 77 2.00 -2.76 4.46
C GLU A 77 2.16 -1.63 5.48
N ARG A 78 3.17 -1.77 6.34
CA ARG A 78 3.67 -0.73 7.23
C ARG A 78 5.18 -0.64 7.06
N PHE A 79 5.66 0.57 6.77
CA PHE A 79 7.07 0.85 6.54
C PHE A 79 7.71 1.53 7.74
N HIS A 80 8.86 1.05 8.17
CA HIS A 80 9.71 1.70 9.15
C HIS A 80 10.87 2.39 8.43
N LEU A 81 10.58 3.53 7.80
CA LEU A 81 11.56 4.27 7.02
C LEU A 81 12.55 5.00 7.94
N SER A 82 13.80 5.09 7.49
CA SER A 82 14.82 5.84 8.22
C SER A 82 14.53 7.35 8.20
N LYS A 83 15.13 8.09 9.14
CA LYS A 83 14.96 9.56 9.27
C LYS A 83 15.43 10.37 8.06
N GLN A 84 16.14 9.76 7.11
CA GLN A 84 16.52 10.41 5.85
C GLN A 84 15.34 10.68 4.92
N TYR A 85 14.20 10.02 5.12
CA TYR A 85 12.99 10.24 4.35
C TYR A 85 12.14 11.35 4.99
N SER A 86 12.20 12.55 4.42
CA SER A 86 11.20 13.58 4.72
C SER A 86 9.88 13.24 4.01
N PRO A 87 8.73 13.77 4.48
CA PRO A 87 7.46 13.58 3.78
C PRO A 87 7.49 14.00 2.31
N ALA A 88 8.14 15.13 2.00
CA ALA A 88 8.26 15.61 0.62
C ALA A 88 9.10 14.67 -0.26
N ASN A 89 10.23 14.20 0.25
CA ASN A 89 11.09 13.24 -0.45
C ASN A 89 10.34 11.90 -0.65
N PHE A 90 9.66 11.41 0.38
CA PHE A 90 8.88 10.18 0.27
C PHE A 90 7.75 10.31 -0.75
N LEU A 91 7.04 11.44 -0.81
CA LEU A 91 6.04 11.69 -1.84
C LEU A 91 6.63 11.57 -3.24
N GLU A 92 7.81 12.14 -3.47
CA GLU A 92 8.46 12.12 -4.78
C GLU A 92 8.78 10.69 -5.23
N ILE A 93 9.42 9.89 -4.37
CA ILE A 93 9.84 8.53 -4.71
C ILE A 93 8.69 7.51 -4.72
N TYR A 94 7.65 7.72 -3.91
CA TYR A 94 6.53 6.80 -3.75
C TYR A 94 5.30 7.18 -4.60
N ARG A 95 5.35 8.32 -5.29
CA ARG A 95 4.23 8.84 -6.10
C ARG A 95 3.70 7.82 -7.11
N ALA A 96 4.57 7.15 -7.85
CA ALA A 96 4.17 6.16 -8.84
C ALA A 96 3.41 4.97 -8.21
N SER A 97 3.77 4.57 -7.00
CA SER A 97 3.06 3.55 -6.22
C SER A 97 1.67 4.02 -5.81
N MET A 98 1.56 5.27 -5.35
CA MET A 98 0.28 5.88 -4.96
C MET A 98 -0.66 6.02 -6.17
N GLU A 99 -0.13 6.46 -7.30
CA GLU A 99 -0.90 6.57 -8.55
C GLU A 99 -1.44 5.21 -9.00
N LEU A 100 -0.64 4.15 -8.93
CA LEU A 100 -1.07 2.79 -9.25
C LEU A 100 -2.17 2.31 -8.30
N GLU A 101 -2.01 2.53 -7.02
CA GLU A 101 -2.99 2.14 -6.00
C GLU A 101 -4.33 2.86 -6.20
N LEU A 102 -4.29 4.18 -6.40
CA LEU A 102 -5.49 4.98 -6.66
C LEU A 102 -6.18 4.60 -7.97
N LYS A 103 -5.41 4.39 -9.03
CA LYS A 103 -5.94 3.93 -10.31
C LYS A 103 -6.67 2.58 -10.20
N ASN A 104 -6.14 1.68 -9.39
CA ASN A 104 -6.74 0.37 -9.14
C ASN A 104 -7.99 0.47 -8.24
N TYR A 105 -8.06 1.48 -7.40
CA TYR A 105 -9.19 1.75 -6.52
C TYR A 105 -10.33 2.49 -7.22
N ASN A 106 -10.05 3.67 -7.78
CA ASN A 106 -11.04 4.52 -8.43
C ASN A 106 -10.37 5.54 -9.35
N MET A 107 -10.80 5.60 -10.60
CA MET A 107 -10.22 6.48 -11.62
C MET A 107 -10.43 7.97 -11.33
N LEU A 108 -11.51 8.35 -10.65
CA LEU A 108 -11.77 9.74 -10.26
C LEU A 108 -10.78 10.19 -9.20
N GLU A 109 -10.49 9.35 -8.20
CA GLU A 109 -9.48 9.61 -7.18
C GLU A 109 -8.06 9.70 -7.77
N TYR A 110 -7.73 8.81 -8.69
CA TYR A 110 -6.48 8.86 -9.42
C TYR A 110 -6.30 10.19 -10.18
N ASN A 111 -7.31 10.60 -10.94
CA ASN A 111 -7.26 11.85 -11.69
C ASN A 111 -7.19 13.08 -10.77
N LEU A 112 -7.90 13.05 -9.64
CA LEU A 112 -7.87 14.11 -8.66
C LEU A 112 -6.47 14.24 -8.04
N PHE A 113 -5.86 13.13 -7.65
CA PHE A 113 -4.49 13.09 -7.14
C PHE A 113 -3.47 13.63 -8.13
N LYS A 114 -3.59 13.27 -9.42
CA LYS A 114 -2.69 13.78 -10.48
C LYS A 114 -2.78 15.29 -10.67
N ARG A 115 -3.93 15.89 -10.43
CA ARG A 115 -4.16 17.33 -10.54
C ARG A 115 -3.88 18.09 -9.25
N ALA A 116 -3.72 17.39 -8.14
CA ALA A 116 -3.46 17.99 -6.86
C ALA A 116 -2.06 18.58 -6.78
N GLN A 117 -1.97 19.74 -6.13
CA GLN A 117 -0.70 20.32 -5.68
C GLN A 117 -0.52 20.00 -4.21
N ILE A 118 0.53 19.29 -3.88
CA ILE A 118 0.82 18.85 -2.51
C ILE A 118 2.05 19.60 -2.02
N GLY A 119 1.91 20.26 -0.88
CA GLY A 119 2.98 20.96 -0.21
C GLY A 119 3.13 20.48 1.23
N PHE A 120 4.28 20.75 1.83
CA PHE A 120 4.58 20.43 3.22
C PHE A 120 5.02 21.68 3.95
N PRO A 121 4.07 22.45 4.57
CA PRO A 121 4.40 23.64 5.35
C PRO A 121 5.31 23.35 6.54
N SER A 122 5.20 22.15 7.11
CA SER A 122 6.07 21.63 8.17
C SER A 122 6.21 20.10 8.03
N GLU A 123 6.99 19.47 8.91
CA GLU A 123 7.13 18.00 8.94
C GLU A 123 5.84 17.29 9.35
N GLU A 124 4.95 17.97 10.05
CA GLU A 124 3.70 17.41 10.57
C GLU A 124 2.46 17.85 9.76
N GLU A 125 2.66 18.75 8.79
CA GLU A 125 1.54 19.32 8.02
C GLU A 125 1.72 19.09 6.53
N MET A 126 0.62 18.70 5.89
CA MET A 126 0.51 18.57 4.44
C MET A 126 -0.59 19.51 3.94
N SER A 127 -0.28 20.29 2.91
CA SER A 127 -1.26 21.10 2.20
C SER A 127 -1.67 20.42 0.90
N LEU A 128 -2.96 20.44 0.62
CA LEU A 128 -3.53 19.87 -0.59
C LEU A 128 -4.35 20.93 -1.31
N ILE A 129 -3.91 21.31 -2.52
CA ILE A 129 -4.61 22.26 -3.37
C ILE A 129 -5.20 21.49 -4.56
N LEU A 130 -6.51 21.57 -4.69
CA LEU A 130 -7.28 20.88 -5.73
C LEU A 130 -7.94 21.88 -6.67
N PRO A 131 -8.19 21.51 -7.95
CA PRO A 131 -9.00 22.31 -8.84
C PRO A 131 -10.40 22.53 -8.25
N ASP A 132 -10.96 23.73 -8.41
CA ASP A 132 -12.34 24.01 -7.98
C ASP A 132 -13.32 23.37 -8.97
N SER A 133 -13.83 22.21 -8.59
CA SER A 133 -14.80 21.45 -9.36
C SER A 133 -15.74 20.66 -8.44
N VAL A 134 -16.89 20.25 -8.97
CA VAL A 134 -17.84 19.40 -8.23
C VAL A 134 -17.16 18.09 -7.78
N ILE A 135 -16.39 17.47 -8.65
CA ILE A 135 -15.66 16.23 -8.35
C ILE A 135 -14.66 16.45 -7.21
N SER A 136 -13.92 17.55 -7.24
CA SER A 136 -12.97 17.88 -6.15
C SER A 136 -13.67 18.04 -4.81
N ARG A 137 -14.82 18.69 -4.78
CA ARG A 137 -15.61 18.89 -3.55
C ARG A 137 -16.19 17.59 -3.01
N GLU A 138 -16.65 16.71 -3.88
CA GLU A 138 -17.25 15.42 -3.49
C GLU A 138 -16.20 14.36 -3.12
N LYS A 139 -15.03 14.37 -3.73
CA LYS A 139 -14.00 13.32 -3.63
C LYS A 139 -12.79 13.70 -2.79
N SER A 140 -12.69 14.96 -2.35
CA SER A 140 -11.52 15.43 -1.58
C SER A 140 -11.34 14.70 -0.25
N GLU A 141 -12.41 14.36 0.44
CA GLU A 141 -12.33 13.64 1.73
C GLU A 141 -11.67 12.27 1.57
N ILE A 142 -12.04 11.51 0.54
CA ILE A 142 -11.46 10.19 0.27
C ILE A 142 -9.96 10.32 -0.04
N LEU A 143 -9.58 11.33 -0.82
CA LEU A 143 -8.17 11.59 -1.12
C LEU A 143 -7.38 11.98 0.14
N VAL A 144 -7.94 12.83 1.00
CA VAL A 144 -7.33 13.21 2.28
C VAL A 144 -7.15 12.00 3.19
N GLU A 145 -8.17 11.16 3.34
CA GLU A 145 -8.08 9.91 4.10
C GLU A 145 -7.01 8.97 3.55
N TYR A 146 -6.91 8.85 2.23
CA TYR A 146 -5.88 8.05 1.58
C TYR A 146 -4.47 8.58 1.87
N LEU A 147 -4.25 9.88 1.74
CA LEU A 147 -2.96 10.51 2.03
C LEU A 147 -2.60 10.35 3.51
N HIS A 148 -3.55 10.53 4.41
CA HIS A 148 -3.34 10.27 5.83
C HIS A 148 -2.93 8.82 6.09
N LYS A 149 -3.61 7.86 5.48
CA LYS A 149 -3.27 6.43 5.57
C LYS A 149 -1.83 6.16 5.11
N VAL A 150 -1.42 6.73 3.98
CA VAL A 150 -0.06 6.51 3.46
C VAL A 150 1.00 7.14 4.38
N PHE A 151 0.83 8.39 4.77
CA PHE A 151 1.86 9.13 5.50
C PHE A 151 1.87 8.93 7.02
N CYS A 152 0.76 8.54 7.62
CA CYS A 152 0.65 8.41 9.08
C CYS A 152 0.51 6.96 9.56
N GLU A 153 -0.08 6.08 8.74
CA GLU A 153 -0.31 4.70 9.14
C GLU A 153 0.65 3.72 8.46
N ARG A 154 1.02 3.99 7.20
CA ARG A 154 1.90 3.12 6.43
C ARG A 154 3.38 3.42 6.67
N CYS A 155 3.71 4.68 6.92
CA CYS A 155 5.10 5.14 7.05
C CYS A 155 5.48 5.63 8.46
#